data_4010d813218ca1d1068bc1d7a6bc84a0
#
_entry.id   4010d813218ca1d1068bc1d7a6bc84a0
#
_cell.length_a   1.000
_cell.length_b   1.000
_cell.length_c   1.000
_cell.angle_alpha   90.00
_cell.angle_beta   90.00
_cell.angle_gamma   90.00
#
_symmetry.space_group_name_H-M   'P 1'
#
loop_
_entity.id
_entity.type
_entity.pdbx_description
1 polymer ?
#
loop_
_entity_poly.entity_id
_entity_poly.type
_entity_poly.pdbx_seq_one_letter_code
_entity_poly.pdbx_strand_id
1 'polypeptide(L)'
;MSKFGLAGVRIGYLIGRRELIAEVNKIRPPFNVSVLNCETALFALEHADEYARQAAIIRSERDKLQVLLRELPGVRPYPSEANMIMVRVPDSQRVFEGMRARRVLVKNIAGMHPLLANVVRLTIGTPEENVLMMQALKESLG
;
A
#
# COMPACT_ATOMS: atom_id res chain seq x y z
N MET A 1 -8.42 6.14 8.95
CA MET A 1 -7.12 6.86 8.83
C MET A 1 -6.20 6.34 7.70
N SER A 2 -6.51 5.24 7.02
CA SER A 2 -5.69 4.72 5.90
C SER A 2 -5.52 5.74 4.76
N LYS A 3 -6.54 6.55 4.47
CA LYS A 3 -6.48 7.65 3.47
C LYS A 3 -5.34 8.66 3.77
N PHE A 4 -5.01 8.86 5.05
CA PHE A 4 -3.96 9.78 5.48
C PHE A 4 -2.61 9.08 5.71
N GLY A 5 -2.42 7.83 5.30
CA GLY A 5 -1.20 7.09 5.60
C GLY A 5 -1.03 6.73 7.10
N LEU A 6 -2.02 6.99 7.91
CA LEU A 6 -1.99 6.86 9.38
C LEU A 6 -2.67 5.57 9.87
N ALA A 7 -2.49 4.46 9.16
CA ALA A 7 -3.08 3.17 9.55
C ALA A 7 -2.63 2.70 10.95
N GLY A 8 -1.41 3.05 11.37
CA GLY A 8 -0.85 2.74 12.69
C GLY A 8 -1.57 3.43 13.86
N VAL A 9 -2.29 4.52 13.62
CA VAL A 9 -3.08 5.23 14.64
C VAL A 9 -4.30 4.40 15.09
N ARG A 10 -4.66 3.35 14.35
CA ARG A 10 -5.75 2.42 14.72
C ARG A 10 -7.11 3.10 14.98
N ILE A 11 -7.43 4.17 14.28
CA ILE A 11 -8.71 4.85 14.32
C ILE A 11 -9.44 4.75 12.98
N GLY A 12 -10.73 4.57 13.02
CA GLY A 12 -11.60 4.56 11.86
C GLY A 12 -13.01 4.94 12.26
N TYR A 13 -13.90 5.07 11.29
CA TYR A 13 -15.32 5.34 11.53
C TYR A 13 -16.16 4.43 10.64
N LEU A 14 -17.36 4.15 11.11
CA LEU A 14 -18.39 3.43 10.39
C LEU A 14 -19.61 4.35 10.21
N ILE A 15 -20.10 4.46 9.00
CA ILE A 15 -21.35 5.15 8.67
C ILE A 15 -22.37 4.09 8.21
N GLY A 16 -23.55 4.11 8.79
CA GLY A 16 -24.59 3.16 8.44
C GLY A 16 -25.97 3.61 8.91
N ARG A 17 -26.99 2.80 8.65
CA ARG A 17 -28.34 3.04 9.18
C ARG A 17 -28.30 3.04 10.70
N ARG A 18 -29.16 3.87 11.32
CA ARG A 18 -29.22 4.06 12.77
C ARG A 18 -29.36 2.73 13.51
N GLU A 19 -30.21 1.84 13.00
CA GLU A 19 -30.48 0.53 13.60
C GLU A 19 -29.20 -0.33 13.61
N LEU A 20 -28.45 -0.36 12.50
CA LEU A 20 -27.19 -1.09 12.41
C LEU A 20 -26.14 -0.52 13.37
N ILE A 21 -26.01 0.80 13.42
CA ILE A 21 -25.05 1.46 14.33
C ILE A 21 -25.42 1.18 15.79
N ALA A 22 -26.71 1.13 16.13
CA ALA A 22 -27.16 0.77 17.46
C ALA A 22 -26.75 -0.66 17.87
N GLU A 23 -26.84 -1.64 16.95
CA GLU A 23 -26.37 -3.01 17.21
C GLU A 23 -24.84 -3.08 17.36
N VAL A 24 -24.10 -2.39 16.51
CA VAL A 24 -22.63 -2.31 16.62
C VAL A 24 -22.19 -1.69 17.96
N ASN A 25 -22.90 -0.67 18.42
CA ASN A 25 -22.61 -0.03 19.71
C ASN A 25 -22.80 -0.96 20.92
N LYS A 26 -23.65 -1.98 20.84
CA LYS A 26 -23.84 -2.95 21.94
C LYS A 26 -22.59 -3.81 22.18
N ILE A 27 -21.79 -4.05 21.13
CA ILE A 27 -20.59 -4.90 21.19
C ILE A 27 -19.28 -4.08 21.18
N ARG A 28 -19.38 -2.77 20.97
CA ARG A 28 -18.21 -1.90 20.98
C ARG A 28 -17.66 -1.76 22.40
N PRO A 29 -16.36 -2.07 22.65
CA PRO A 29 -15.78 -1.89 23.97
C PRO A 29 -15.85 -0.42 24.43
N PRO A 30 -16.08 -0.15 25.71
CA PRO A 30 -15.91 1.20 26.26
C PRO A 30 -14.45 1.63 26.11
N PHE A 31 -14.21 2.93 25.94
CA PHE A 31 -12.86 3.49 25.79
C PHE A 31 -12.01 2.89 24.66
N ASN A 32 -12.69 2.41 23.60
CA ASN A 32 -12.04 1.77 22.45
C ASN A 32 -11.15 2.68 21.59
N VAL A 33 -11.18 4.00 21.84
CA VAL A 33 -10.33 5.00 21.18
C VAL A 33 -9.58 5.77 22.25
N SER A 34 -8.26 5.82 22.18
CA SER A 34 -7.44 6.59 23.12
C SER A 34 -7.47 8.09 22.81
N VAL A 35 -7.18 8.92 23.79
CA VAL A 35 -7.06 10.38 23.61
C VAL A 35 -6.01 10.70 22.54
N LEU A 36 -4.84 10.05 22.59
CA LEU A 36 -3.76 10.28 21.62
C LEU A 36 -4.21 9.94 20.17
N ASN A 37 -5.02 8.92 19.99
CA ASN A 37 -5.55 8.57 18.68
C ASN A 37 -6.56 9.61 18.19
N CYS A 38 -7.39 10.15 19.08
CA CYS A 38 -8.31 11.23 18.75
C CYS A 38 -7.57 12.50 18.35
N GLU A 39 -6.60 12.95 19.15
CA GLU A 39 -5.79 14.14 18.86
C GLU A 39 -5.01 13.99 17.53
N THR A 40 -4.43 12.83 17.28
CA THR A 40 -3.75 12.55 16.00
C THR A 40 -4.74 12.60 14.83
N ALA A 41 -5.97 12.13 15.01
CA ALA A 41 -6.99 12.19 13.96
C ALA A 41 -7.45 13.63 13.69
N LEU A 42 -7.63 14.45 14.74
CA LEU A 42 -7.98 15.86 14.62
C LEU A 42 -6.87 16.62 13.90
N PHE A 43 -5.62 16.47 14.32
CA PHE A 43 -4.47 17.04 13.65
C PHE A 43 -4.43 16.69 12.15
N ALA A 44 -4.66 15.42 11.80
CA ALA A 44 -4.66 14.98 10.41
C ALA A 44 -5.80 15.61 9.60
N LEU A 45 -6.97 15.85 10.22
CA LEU A 45 -8.10 16.52 9.56
C LEU A 45 -7.84 18.02 9.36
N GLU A 46 -7.20 18.67 10.32
CA GLU A 46 -6.80 20.09 10.22
C GLU A 46 -5.73 20.30 9.13
N HIS A 47 -4.91 19.29 8.84
CA HIS A 47 -3.87 19.31 7.81
C HIS A 47 -4.25 18.49 6.56
N ALA A 48 -5.54 18.38 6.26
CA ALA A 48 -6.07 17.54 5.18
C ALA A 48 -5.46 17.85 3.79
N ASP A 49 -5.12 19.11 3.54
CA ASP A 49 -4.52 19.56 2.28
C ASP A 49 -3.13 18.97 2.06
N GLU A 50 -2.31 18.88 3.10
CA GLU A 50 -0.99 18.24 3.00
C GLU A 50 -1.12 16.75 2.69
N TYR A 51 -2.03 16.05 3.35
CA TYR A 51 -2.31 14.64 3.03
C TYR A 51 -2.88 14.45 1.62
N ALA A 52 -3.69 15.39 1.15
CA ALA A 52 -4.20 15.38 -0.23
C ALA A 52 -3.07 15.55 -1.25
N ARG A 53 -2.11 16.45 -0.98
CA ARG A 53 -0.91 16.65 -1.79
C ARG A 53 -0.05 15.37 -1.85
N GLN A 54 0.24 14.75 -0.71
CA GLN A 54 0.99 13.49 -0.65
C GLN A 54 0.27 12.36 -1.41
N ALA A 55 -1.05 12.25 -1.26
CA ALA A 55 -1.85 11.27 -1.99
C ALA A 55 -1.83 11.52 -3.51
N ALA A 56 -1.75 12.77 -3.95
CA ALA A 56 -1.63 13.11 -5.37
C ALA A 56 -0.27 12.66 -5.94
N ILE A 57 0.82 12.83 -5.19
CA ILE A 57 2.15 12.33 -5.57
C ILE A 57 2.10 10.80 -5.72
N ILE A 58 1.57 10.08 -4.73
CA ILE A 58 1.47 8.62 -4.77
C ILE A 58 0.67 8.15 -5.99
N ARG A 59 -0.44 8.81 -6.32
CA ARG A 59 -1.24 8.47 -7.51
C ARG A 59 -0.44 8.67 -8.80
N SER A 60 0.23 9.81 -8.93
CA SER A 60 1.08 10.11 -10.09
C SER A 60 2.20 9.09 -10.26
N GLU A 61 2.88 8.77 -9.17
CA GLU A 61 3.96 7.77 -9.17
C GLU A 61 3.44 6.36 -9.49
N ARG A 62 2.29 5.98 -8.96
CA ARG A 62 1.62 4.72 -9.30
C ARG A 62 1.38 4.60 -10.80
N ASP A 63 0.84 5.64 -11.40
CA ASP A 63 0.49 5.63 -12.83
C ASP A 63 1.76 5.54 -13.71
N LYS A 64 2.84 6.25 -13.34
CA LYS A 64 4.15 6.09 -13.98
C LYS A 64 4.71 4.68 -13.85
N LEU A 65 4.69 4.12 -12.63
CA LEU A 65 5.17 2.76 -12.38
C LEU A 65 4.35 1.70 -13.13
N GLN A 66 3.05 1.89 -13.27
CA GLN A 66 2.19 1.00 -14.07
C GLN A 66 2.65 0.94 -15.54
N VAL A 67 3.08 2.05 -16.11
CA VAL A 67 3.62 2.10 -17.49
C VAL A 67 4.97 1.39 -17.54
N LEU A 68 5.92 1.80 -16.70
CA LEU A 68 7.28 1.26 -16.70
C LEU A 68 7.33 -0.25 -16.43
N LEU A 69 6.46 -0.76 -15.58
CA LEU A 69 6.39 -2.19 -15.26
C LEU A 69 5.90 -3.02 -16.45
N ARG A 70 5.00 -2.47 -17.31
CA ARG A 70 4.52 -3.16 -18.51
C ARG A 70 5.59 -3.30 -19.59
N GLU A 71 6.59 -2.43 -19.57
CA GLU A 71 7.71 -2.46 -20.53
C GLU A 71 8.74 -3.55 -20.20
N LEU A 72 8.70 -4.12 -18.98
CA LEU A 72 9.65 -5.15 -18.57
C LEU A 72 9.25 -6.52 -19.09
N PRO A 73 10.16 -7.25 -19.79
CA PRO A 73 9.88 -8.59 -20.30
C PRO A 73 9.50 -9.56 -19.19
N GLY A 74 8.41 -10.31 -19.39
CA GLY A 74 7.94 -11.30 -18.42
C GLY A 74 7.26 -10.73 -17.17
N VAL A 75 7.11 -9.41 -17.07
CA VAL A 75 6.49 -8.71 -15.94
C VAL A 75 5.06 -8.29 -16.31
N ARG A 76 4.12 -8.60 -15.45
CA ARG A 76 2.72 -8.23 -15.63
C ARG A 76 2.17 -7.53 -14.39
N PRO A 77 2.09 -6.19 -14.37
CA PRO A 77 1.42 -5.46 -13.30
C PRO A 77 -0.11 -5.62 -13.38
N TYR A 78 -0.74 -5.71 -12.23
CA TYR A 78 -2.21 -5.67 -12.12
C TYR A 78 -2.68 -4.23 -11.91
N PRO A 79 -3.87 -3.85 -12.40
CA PRO A 79 -4.47 -2.55 -12.09
C PRO A 79 -4.55 -2.32 -10.58
N SER A 80 -4.28 -1.10 -10.15
CA SER A 80 -4.30 -0.74 -8.73
C SER A 80 -4.82 0.68 -8.53
N GLU A 81 -5.66 0.85 -7.50
CA GLU A 81 -6.10 2.13 -6.97
C GLU A 81 -5.48 2.43 -5.58
N ALA A 82 -4.58 1.54 -5.13
CA ALA A 82 -3.90 1.64 -3.83
C ALA A 82 -2.51 2.29 -3.96
N ASN A 83 -1.82 2.41 -2.83
CA ASN A 83 -0.42 2.79 -2.75
C ASN A 83 0.54 1.60 -2.97
N MET A 84 0.08 0.57 -3.65
CA MET A 84 0.86 -0.63 -3.96
C MET A 84 0.40 -1.22 -5.29
N ILE A 85 1.28 -1.95 -5.97
CA ILE A 85 0.99 -2.66 -7.20
C ILE A 85 1.33 -4.14 -7.00
N MET A 86 0.41 -5.04 -7.30
CA MET A 86 0.72 -6.46 -7.46
C MET A 86 1.33 -6.69 -8.83
N VAL A 87 2.42 -7.43 -8.87
CA VAL A 87 3.17 -7.66 -10.11
C VAL A 87 3.49 -9.14 -10.22
N ARG A 88 3.04 -9.77 -11.30
CA ARG A 88 3.48 -11.11 -11.64
C ARG A 88 4.83 -11.04 -12.34
N VAL A 89 5.76 -11.88 -11.92
CA VAL A 89 7.14 -11.98 -12.42
C VAL A 89 7.44 -13.42 -12.82
N PRO A 90 8.49 -13.71 -13.57
CA PRO A 90 8.85 -15.09 -13.95
C PRO A 90 9.12 -15.98 -12.73
N ASP A 91 9.85 -15.47 -11.74
CA ASP A 91 10.19 -16.17 -10.50
C ASP A 91 10.13 -15.17 -9.33
N SER A 92 9.09 -15.27 -8.51
CA SER A 92 8.86 -14.35 -7.38
C SER A 92 9.87 -14.54 -6.25
N GLN A 93 10.41 -15.74 -6.07
CA GLN A 93 11.40 -16.00 -5.03
C GLN A 93 12.74 -15.39 -5.40
N ARG A 94 13.19 -15.60 -6.62
CA ARG A 94 14.42 -14.99 -7.16
C ARG A 94 14.34 -13.46 -7.11
N VAL A 95 13.24 -12.88 -7.55
CA VAL A 95 13.02 -11.43 -7.54
C VAL A 95 13.02 -10.90 -6.10
N PHE A 96 12.33 -11.56 -5.17
CA PHE A 96 12.30 -11.16 -3.77
C PHE A 96 13.70 -11.15 -3.14
N GLU A 97 14.47 -12.21 -3.34
CA GLU A 97 15.84 -12.32 -2.80
C GLU A 97 16.79 -11.33 -3.45
N GLY A 98 16.71 -11.16 -4.77
CA GLY A 98 17.52 -10.21 -5.52
C GLY A 98 17.28 -8.76 -5.10
N MET A 99 16.02 -8.37 -4.91
CA MET A 99 15.65 -7.04 -4.42
C MET A 99 16.10 -6.84 -2.96
N ARG A 100 15.92 -7.86 -2.09
CA ARG A 100 16.38 -7.82 -0.70
C ARG A 100 17.89 -7.65 -0.59
N ALA A 101 18.64 -8.35 -1.43
CA ALA A 101 20.10 -8.21 -1.48
C ALA A 101 20.53 -6.77 -1.85
N ARG A 102 19.71 -6.06 -2.61
CA ARG A 102 19.88 -4.64 -2.97
C ARG A 102 19.25 -3.66 -1.99
N ARG A 103 18.86 -4.15 -0.80
CA ARG A 103 18.23 -3.37 0.28
C ARG A 103 16.86 -2.78 -0.10
N VAL A 104 16.19 -3.34 -1.08
CA VAL A 104 14.81 -3.00 -1.43
C VAL A 104 13.88 -4.11 -0.96
N LEU A 105 13.08 -3.82 0.06
CA LEU A 105 12.18 -4.79 0.65
C LEU A 105 10.81 -4.73 -0.03
N VAL A 106 10.40 -5.83 -0.63
CA VAL A 106 9.08 -6.04 -1.22
C VAL A 106 8.38 -7.20 -0.53
N LYS A 107 7.10 -7.41 -0.80
CA LYS A 107 6.39 -8.57 -0.25
C LYS A 107 6.19 -9.63 -1.32
N ASN A 108 6.78 -10.82 -1.12
CA ASN A 108 6.41 -12.00 -1.88
C ASN A 108 5.06 -12.53 -1.35
N ILE A 109 4.05 -12.57 -2.21
CA ILE A 109 2.70 -13.01 -1.87
C ILE A 109 2.32 -14.31 -2.58
N ALA A 110 3.25 -14.94 -3.27
CA ALA A 110 3.01 -16.16 -4.06
C ALA A 110 2.43 -17.32 -3.24
N GLY A 111 2.83 -17.45 -1.97
CA GLY A 111 2.34 -18.51 -1.08
C GLY A 111 0.97 -18.26 -0.44
N MET A 112 0.35 -17.09 -0.66
CA MET A 112 -0.91 -16.75 0.02
C MET A 112 -2.14 -17.37 -0.64
N HIS A 113 -2.10 -17.63 -1.95
CA HIS A 113 -3.18 -18.23 -2.71
C HIS A 113 -2.66 -18.76 -4.06
N PRO A 114 -3.17 -19.87 -4.63
CA PRO A 114 -2.72 -20.39 -5.93
C PRO A 114 -2.77 -19.39 -7.07
N LEU A 115 -3.77 -18.52 -7.12
CA LEU A 115 -3.88 -17.45 -8.13
C LEU A 115 -2.78 -16.38 -8.02
N LEU A 116 -2.06 -16.32 -6.90
CA LEU A 116 -0.94 -15.40 -6.66
C LEU A 116 0.42 -16.02 -6.96
N ALA A 117 0.48 -17.20 -7.58
CA ALA A 117 1.74 -17.81 -7.99
C ALA A 117 2.60 -16.80 -8.76
N ASN A 118 3.86 -16.68 -8.33
CA ASN A 118 4.84 -15.73 -8.90
C ASN A 118 4.42 -14.23 -8.83
N VAL A 119 3.67 -13.85 -7.80
CA VAL A 119 3.28 -12.45 -7.59
C VAL A 119 4.05 -11.85 -6.43
N VAL A 120 4.65 -10.69 -6.66
CA VAL A 120 5.20 -9.79 -5.63
C VAL A 120 4.34 -8.55 -5.51
N ARG A 121 4.38 -7.90 -4.35
CA ARG A 121 3.69 -6.64 -4.10
C ARG A 121 4.72 -5.54 -3.88
N LEU A 122 4.71 -4.56 -4.77
CA LEU A 122 5.54 -3.36 -4.71
C LEU A 122 4.76 -2.25 -4.01
N THR A 123 5.40 -1.56 -3.07
CA THR A 123 4.84 -0.36 -2.44
C THR A 123 5.32 0.86 -3.22
N ILE A 124 4.42 1.81 -3.45
CA ILE A 124 4.73 3.06 -4.12
C ILE A 124 5.29 4.01 -3.07
N GLY A 125 6.54 4.41 -3.24
CA GLY A 125 7.26 5.35 -2.38
C GLY A 125 7.39 6.74 -2.98
N THR A 126 8.41 7.47 -2.55
CA THR A 126 8.81 8.74 -3.18
C THR A 126 9.33 8.49 -4.60
N PRO A 127 9.42 9.52 -5.46
CA PRO A 127 10.02 9.36 -6.79
C PRO A 127 11.40 8.70 -6.76
N GLU A 128 12.25 9.10 -5.81
CA GLU A 128 13.61 8.56 -5.65
C GLU A 128 13.61 7.09 -5.23
N GLU A 129 12.76 6.72 -4.27
CA GLU A 129 12.57 5.34 -3.84
C GLU A 129 12.04 4.46 -4.98
N ASN A 130 11.14 4.98 -5.80
CA ASN A 130 10.60 4.27 -6.94
C ASN A 130 11.65 4.00 -8.02
N VAL A 131 12.58 4.94 -8.25
CA VAL A 131 13.72 4.73 -9.16
C VAL A 131 14.60 3.59 -8.65
N LEU A 132 14.97 3.60 -7.36
CA LEU A 132 15.78 2.54 -6.75
C LEU A 132 15.06 1.18 -6.81
N MET A 133 13.76 1.17 -6.53
CA MET A 133 12.94 -0.05 -6.62
C MET A 133 12.91 -0.61 -8.04
N MET A 134 12.71 0.23 -9.05
CA MET A 134 12.68 -0.20 -10.45
C MET A 134 14.04 -0.71 -10.93
N GLN A 135 15.13 -0.08 -10.50
CA GLN A 135 16.47 -0.56 -10.79
C GLN A 135 16.71 -1.94 -10.16
N ALA A 136 16.42 -2.08 -8.85
CA ALA A 136 16.57 -3.35 -8.14
C ALA A 136 15.72 -4.47 -8.78
N LEU A 137 14.49 -4.14 -9.21
CA LEU A 137 13.63 -5.09 -9.91
C LEU A 137 14.24 -5.55 -11.22
N LYS A 138 14.67 -4.62 -12.09
CA LYS A 138 15.31 -4.94 -13.39
C LYS A 138 16.50 -5.88 -13.22
N GLU A 139 17.41 -5.54 -12.29
CA GLU A 139 18.60 -6.35 -11.99
C GLU A 139 18.28 -7.72 -11.35
N SER A 140 17.10 -7.87 -10.76
CA SER A 140 16.65 -9.14 -10.13
C SER A 140 15.91 -10.06 -11.12
N LEU A 141 15.47 -9.53 -12.25
CA LEU A 141 14.87 -10.31 -13.33
C LEU A 141 15.93 -11.09 -14.15
N GLY A 142 17.14 -10.62 -14.18
CA GLY A 142 18.29 -11.28 -14.82
C GLY A 142 18.64 -10.63 -16.05
#